data_9bd06fc320a86b3f1298b41449f2942e
#
_entry.id   9bd06fc320a86b3f1298b41449f2942e
#
_cell.length_a   1.000
_cell.length_b   1.000
_cell.length_c   1.000
_cell.angle_alpha   90.00
_cell.angle_beta   90.00
_cell.angle_gamma   90.00
#
_symmetry.space_group_name_H-M   'P 1'
#
loop_
_entity.id
_entity.type
_entity.pdbx_description
1 polymer ?
#
loop_
_entity_poly.entity_id
_entity_poly.type
_entity_poly.pdbx_seq_one_letter_code
_entity_poly.pdbx_strand_id
1 'polypeptide(L)'
;LVDRGGNDVKIGITCYPTYGGSGAVATELGIALAQRGHEVHFITYQQPFRLPAFLPNVFFHEVDVGRYPLFEYPPYDLALAVRMHEVVRSHSLDLLHCHYALPHATSAWIAREMLRENGHDVTVITTLHGTDITIVGQDPSFHPIIKFSIEKSDRITAVSQYLRDETFYAFGCAGCSVEVIHNFIDPEVYDRARYAPLLREQMPGRRVLMHVSNFRPVKRVRDVVRVFAEVLRETPCDLVMVGDGPQRGDAEREAESLGVSAHVHFPGKIDAVAPLLASADLFLLPSEKESFGLSALEALASGVPVIGCATGGLPEVVRDGETGILRDVGDIDGMARGALDLLCDEDRWRKASSLCATDARARFSLDAIVSRYEALYLDALEKRT
;
A
#
# COMPACT_ATOMS: atom_id res chain seq x y z
N LEU A 1 -23.14 -11.42 30.06
CA LEU A 1 -22.62 -12.33 29.03
C LEU A 1 -23.66 -12.43 27.94
N VAL A 2 -23.54 -11.59 26.90
CA VAL A 2 -24.30 -11.70 25.67
C VAL A 2 -23.66 -12.85 24.88
N ASP A 3 -24.47 -13.84 24.57
CA ASP A 3 -24.10 -14.96 23.70
C ASP A 3 -23.70 -14.37 22.32
N ARG A 4 -22.40 -14.21 22.07
CA ARG A 4 -21.87 -13.79 20.78
C ARG A 4 -21.91 -15.02 19.87
N GLY A 5 -23.00 -15.17 19.16
CA GLY A 5 -23.13 -16.19 18.11
C GLY A 5 -22.26 -15.78 16.93
N GLY A 6 -21.06 -16.33 16.85
CA GLY A 6 -20.11 -16.10 15.75
C GLY A 6 -18.79 -15.48 16.24
N ASN A 7 -17.72 -15.66 15.46
CA ASN A 7 -16.37 -15.14 15.70
C ASN A 7 -16.26 -13.61 15.49
N ASP A 8 -17.30 -12.83 15.78
CA ASP A 8 -17.32 -11.38 15.53
C ASP A 8 -16.39 -10.65 16.51
N VAL A 9 -15.42 -9.92 15.96
CA VAL A 9 -14.38 -9.18 16.69
C VAL A 9 -14.63 -7.68 16.55
N LYS A 10 -14.41 -6.92 17.63
CA LYS A 10 -14.44 -5.45 17.64
C LYS A 10 -13.04 -4.90 17.45
N ILE A 11 -12.79 -4.26 16.34
CA ILE A 11 -11.46 -3.93 15.84
C ILE A 11 -11.29 -2.41 15.78
N GLY A 12 -10.29 -1.87 16.46
CA GLY A 12 -9.82 -0.50 16.22
C GLY A 12 -8.72 -0.48 15.17
N ILE A 13 -8.91 0.24 14.06
CA ILE A 13 -7.89 0.41 13.02
C ILE A 13 -7.36 1.83 13.06
N THR A 14 -6.03 1.97 13.07
CA THR A 14 -5.35 3.26 12.93
C THR A 14 -4.35 3.23 11.78
N CYS A 15 -4.35 4.27 10.97
CA CYS A 15 -3.50 4.40 9.80
C CYS A 15 -3.28 5.88 9.44
N TYR A 16 -2.39 6.15 8.49
CA TYR A 16 -2.37 7.44 7.83
C TYR A 16 -3.58 7.54 6.88
N PRO A 17 -4.53 8.45 7.13
CA PRO A 17 -5.77 8.55 6.32
C PRO A 17 -5.55 9.25 4.97
N THR A 18 -4.29 9.47 4.60
CA THR A 18 -3.88 10.22 3.41
C THR A 18 -3.83 9.34 2.16
N TYR A 19 -3.74 9.99 1.00
CA TYR A 19 -3.55 9.37 -0.30
C TYR A 19 -2.24 8.58 -0.35
N GLY A 20 -2.31 7.26 -0.24
CA GLY A 20 -1.14 6.39 -0.25
C GLY A 20 -1.51 4.91 -0.07
N GLY A 21 -0.61 4.03 -0.47
CA GLY A 21 -0.86 2.58 -0.49
C GLY A 21 -1.23 2.00 0.87
N SER A 22 -0.55 2.39 1.94
CA SER A 22 -0.83 1.87 3.29
C SER A 22 -2.20 2.30 3.84
N GLY A 23 -2.60 3.57 3.58
CA GLY A 23 -3.92 4.07 3.97
C GLY A 23 -5.04 3.36 3.21
N ALA A 24 -4.86 3.15 1.90
CA ALA A 24 -5.81 2.40 1.07
C ALA A 24 -5.97 0.95 1.57
N VAL A 25 -4.85 0.24 1.81
CA VAL A 25 -4.86 -1.14 2.33
C VAL A 25 -5.56 -1.22 3.68
N ALA A 26 -5.26 -0.32 4.63
CA ALA A 26 -5.90 -0.29 5.94
C ALA A 26 -7.42 -0.06 5.83
N THR A 27 -7.83 0.85 4.95
CA THR A 27 -9.24 1.18 4.74
C THR A 27 -10.00 0.02 4.10
N GLU A 28 -9.46 -0.55 3.02
CA GLU A 28 -10.07 -1.68 2.32
C GLU A 28 -10.13 -2.94 3.21
N LEU A 29 -9.10 -3.19 4.03
CA LEU A 29 -9.13 -4.26 5.04
C LEU A 29 -10.28 -4.06 6.03
N GLY A 30 -10.42 -2.86 6.60
CA GLY A 30 -11.49 -2.57 7.55
C GLY A 30 -12.88 -2.68 6.94
N ILE A 31 -13.06 -2.24 5.69
CA ILE A 31 -14.32 -2.40 4.94
C ILE A 31 -14.65 -3.89 4.76
N ALA A 32 -13.68 -4.68 4.32
CA ALA A 32 -13.88 -6.12 4.09
C ALA A 32 -14.19 -6.88 5.38
N LEU A 33 -13.51 -6.55 6.48
CA LEU A 33 -13.80 -7.11 7.81
C LEU A 33 -15.23 -6.77 8.27
N ALA A 34 -15.67 -5.52 8.09
CA ALA A 34 -17.02 -5.11 8.43
C ALA A 34 -18.08 -5.84 7.59
N GLN A 35 -17.82 -6.08 6.31
CA GLN A 35 -18.69 -6.87 5.42
C GLN A 35 -18.80 -8.34 5.85
N ARG A 36 -17.79 -8.85 6.59
CA ARG A 36 -17.80 -10.21 7.17
C ARG A 36 -18.41 -10.28 8.57
N GLY A 37 -18.95 -9.16 9.10
CA GLY A 37 -19.67 -9.10 10.35
C GLY A 37 -18.91 -8.52 11.53
N HIS A 38 -17.61 -8.22 11.38
CA HIS A 38 -16.84 -7.57 12.44
C HIS A 38 -17.28 -6.11 12.65
N GLU A 39 -17.11 -5.59 13.87
CA GLU A 39 -17.32 -4.17 14.19
C GLU A 39 -15.97 -3.43 14.06
N VAL A 40 -15.87 -2.46 13.15
CA VAL A 40 -14.62 -1.78 12.81
C VAL A 40 -14.68 -0.29 13.15
N HIS A 41 -13.70 0.17 13.92
CA HIS A 41 -13.56 1.53 14.40
C HIS A 41 -12.27 2.16 13.85
N PHE A 42 -12.39 3.06 12.87
CA PHE A 42 -11.25 3.84 12.39
C PHE A 42 -10.96 4.98 13.37
N ILE A 43 -9.71 5.05 13.86
CA ILE A 43 -9.24 6.06 14.83
C ILE A 43 -8.10 6.83 14.16
N THR A 44 -8.42 7.98 13.55
CA THR A 44 -7.48 8.77 12.73
C THR A 44 -7.82 10.26 12.78
N TYR A 45 -6.92 11.16 12.35
CA TYR A 45 -7.12 12.61 12.38
C TYR A 45 -8.05 13.18 11.29
N GLN A 46 -8.44 12.36 10.34
CA GLN A 46 -9.46 12.65 9.33
C GLN A 46 -10.04 11.35 8.79
N GLN A 47 -11.19 11.41 8.13
CA GLN A 47 -11.79 10.23 7.52
C GLN A 47 -10.81 9.59 6.53
N PRO A 48 -10.55 8.26 6.65
CA PRO A 48 -9.64 7.57 5.75
C PRO A 48 -10.05 7.68 4.28
N PHE A 49 -9.04 7.83 3.43
CA PHE A 49 -9.22 7.79 1.99
C PHE A 49 -9.90 6.48 1.56
N ARG A 50 -10.84 6.56 0.64
CA ARG A 50 -11.72 5.46 0.17
C ARG A 50 -12.78 4.98 1.17
N LEU A 51 -12.85 5.49 2.40
CA LEU A 51 -13.92 5.11 3.30
C LEU A 51 -15.25 5.73 2.84
N PRO A 52 -16.30 4.95 2.53
CA PRO A 52 -17.59 5.49 2.13
C PRO A 52 -18.25 6.27 3.30
N ALA A 53 -19.14 7.20 2.96
CA ALA A 53 -19.81 8.04 3.96
C ALA A 53 -20.66 7.24 4.96
N PHE A 54 -21.15 6.07 4.57
CA PHE A 54 -21.89 5.15 5.43
C PHE A 54 -21.61 3.70 5.04
N LEU A 55 -21.27 2.89 6.03
CA LEU A 55 -21.17 1.44 5.92
C LEU A 55 -21.61 0.83 7.26
N PRO A 56 -22.51 -0.17 7.28
CA PRO A 56 -22.86 -0.89 8.48
C PRO A 56 -21.62 -1.46 9.19
N ASN A 57 -21.63 -1.47 10.52
CA ASN A 57 -20.52 -1.95 11.37
C ASN A 57 -19.19 -1.18 11.22
N VAL A 58 -19.17 -0.01 10.56
CA VAL A 58 -17.99 0.85 10.48
C VAL A 58 -18.24 2.18 11.16
N PHE A 59 -17.32 2.56 12.04
CA PHE A 59 -17.38 3.78 12.83
C PHE A 59 -16.10 4.59 12.63
N PHE A 60 -16.23 5.90 12.57
CA PHE A 60 -15.10 6.81 12.48
C PHE A 60 -14.97 7.66 13.76
N HIS A 61 -13.77 7.72 14.31
CA HIS A 61 -13.44 8.47 15.50
C HIS A 61 -12.30 9.43 15.17
N GLU A 62 -12.64 10.70 15.03
CA GLU A 62 -11.65 11.72 14.76
C GLU A 62 -10.74 11.95 15.98
N VAL A 63 -9.44 12.06 15.70
CA VAL A 63 -8.41 12.44 16.66
C VAL A 63 -8.22 13.94 16.55
N ASP A 64 -8.83 14.68 17.44
CA ASP A 64 -8.62 16.13 17.53
C ASP A 64 -7.36 16.42 18.34
N VAL A 65 -6.48 17.23 17.77
CA VAL A 65 -5.25 17.65 18.44
C VAL A 65 -5.41 19.10 18.88
N GLY A 66 -5.68 19.28 20.18
CA GLY A 66 -5.84 20.58 20.79
C GLY A 66 -4.62 21.49 20.55
N ARG A 67 -4.87 22.70 20.12
CA ARG A 67 -3.82 23.74 19.98
C ARG A 67 -3.54 24.36 21.35
N TYR A 68 -2.34 24.16 21.85
CA TYR A 68 -1.86 24.82 23.06
C TYR A 68 -0.67 25.72 22.71
N PRO A 69 -0.66 27.01 23.14
CA PRO A 69 0.35 27.97 22.66
C PRO A 69 1.81 27.62 22.95
N LEU A 70 2.06 26.76 23.96
CA LEU A 70 3.42 26.31 24.29
C LEU A 70 3.88 25.10 23.49
N PHE A 71 3.00 24.47 22.72
CA PHE A 71 3.39 23.37 21.82
C PHE A 71 3.82 23.97 20.48
N GLU A 72 5.11 23.91 20.19
CA GLU A 72 5.64 24.25 18.87
C GLU A 72 5.05 23.32 17.79
N TYR A 73 4.93 22.04 18.12
CA TYR A 73 4.27 21.02 17.31
C TYR A 73 3.17 20.33 18.13
N PRO A 74 1.93 20.28 17.64
CA PRO A 74 0.86 19.56 18.34
C PRO A 74 1.21 18.08 18.47
N PRO A 75 1.16 17.48 19.69
CA PRO A 75 1.54 16.10 19.93
C PRO A 75 0.44 15.12 19.47
N TYR A 76 0.39 14.85 18.17
CA TYR A 76 -0.61 13.97 17.57
C TYR A 76 -0.59 12.56 18.18
N ASP A 77 0.58 12.01 18.43
CA ASP A 77 0.78 10.69 19.01
C ASP A 77 0.13 10.52 20.39
N LEU A 78 0.24 11.53 21.24
CA LEU A 78 -0.42 11.55 22.55
C LEU A 78 -1.94 11.70 22.44
N ALA A 79 -2.42 12.59 21.57
CA ALA A 79 -3.86 12.73 21.30
C ALA A 79 -4.46 11.43 20.72
N LEU A 80 -3.74 10.75 19.83
CA LEU A 80 -4.12 9.44 19.31
C LEU A 80 -4.19 8.38 20.40
N ALA A 81 -3.23 8.34 21.32
CA ALA A 81 -3.23 7.40 22.46
C ALA A 81 -4.44 7.62 23.37
N VAL A 82 -4.77 8.87 23.69
CA VAL A 82 -5.96 9.20 24.47
C VAL A 82 -7.22 8.77 23.75
N ARG A 83 -7.33 9.07 22.45
CA ARG A 83 -8.52 8.70 21.65
C ARG A 83 -8.67 7.18 21.54
N MET A 84 -7.59 6.43 21.34
CA MET A 84 -7.61 4.97 21.39
C MET A 84 -8.11 4.44 22.73
N HIS A 85 -7.58 4.96 23.83
CA HIS A 85 -8.03 4.60 25.19
C HIS A 85 -9.54 4.82 25.39
N GLU A 86 -10.07 5.98 24.95
CA GLU A 86 -11.50 6.30 25.05
C GLU A 86 -12.36 5.34 24.22
N VAL A 87 -11.97 5.11 22.95
CA VAL A 87 -12.74 4.26 22.03
C VAL A 87 -12.73 2.81 22.49
N VAL A 88 -11.57 2.27 22.92
CA VAL A 88 -11.49 0.92 23.48
C VAL A 88 -12.45 0.75 24.67
N ARG A 89 -12.47 1.70 25.59
CA ARG A 89 -13.37 1.64 26.76
C ARG A 89 -14.85 1.76 26.39
N SER A 90 -15.19 2.74 25.54
CA SER A 90 -16.59 3.07 25.23
C SER A 90 -17.26 2.01 24.36
N HIS A 91 -16.50 1.33 23.52
CA HIS A 91 -17.01 0.33 22.58
C HIS A 91 -16.57 -1.10 22.92
N SER A 92 -15.75 -1.28 23.97
CA SER A 92 -15.23 -2.59 24.38
C SER A 92 -14.50 -3.29 23.23
N LEU A 93 -13.52 -2.60 22.61
CA LEU A 93 -12.76 -3.17 21.51
C LEU A 93 -11.92 -4.35 21.99
N ASP A 94 -11.85 -5.40 21.19
CA ASP A 94 -11.05 -6.60 21.47
C ASP A 94 -9.59 -6.39 21.11
N LEU A 95 -9.32 -5.66 20.01
CA LEU A 95 -7.96 -5.37 19.55
C LEU A 95 -7.82 -3.99 18.87
N LEU A 96 -6.56 -3.51 18.83
CA LEU A 96 -6.11 -2.38 18.03
C LEU A 96 -5.18 -2.89 16.93
N HIS A 97 -5.51 -2.62 15.67
CA HIS A 97 -4.66 -2.91 14.53
C HIS A 97 -4.01 -1.61 14.02
N CYS A 98 -2.71 -1.51 14.22
CA CYS A 98 -1.89 -0.35 13.88
C CYS A 98 -1.20 -0.57 12.53
N HIS A 99 -1.46 0.29 11.57
CA HIS A 99 -0.70 0.33 10.33
C HIS A 99 0.45 1.35 10.50
N TYR A 100 1.67 0.87 10.62
CA TYR A 100 2.94 1.50 10.99
C TYR A 100 3.32 1.37 12.48
N ALA A 101 4.60 1.14 12.73
CA ALA A 101 5.18 1.14 14.07
C ALA A 101 5.12 2.53 14.72
N LEU A 102 5.44 3.59 13.94
CA LEU A 102 5.42 4.98 14.41
C LEU A 102 4.47 5.82 13.55
N PRO A 103 3.57 6.62 14.10
CA PRO A 103 3.29 6.80 15.54
C PRO A 103 2.28 5.77 16.09
N HIS A 104 1.63 4.97 15.25
CA HIS A 104 0.41 4.25 15.57
C HIS A 104 0.60 3.18 16.65
N ALA A 105 1.58 2.27 16.50
CA ALA A 105 1.83 1.24 17.51
C ALA A 105 2.37 1.83 18.83
N THR A 106 3.17 2.91 18.76
CA THR A 106 3.62 3.64 19.96
C THR A 106 2.42 4.19 20.73
N SER A 107 1.49 4.85 20.02
CA SER A 107 0.26 5.40 20.63
C SER A 107 -0.64 4.30 21.20
N ALA A 108 -0.75 3.17 20.52
CA ALA A 108 -1.52 2.02 20.98
C ALA A 108 -0.92 1.40 22.25
N TRP A 109 0.42 1.34 22.35
CA TRP A 109 1.08 0.89 23.58
C TRP A 109 0.77 1.84 24.74
N ILE A 110 0.85 3.16 24.56
CA ILE A 110 0.50 4.14 25.60
C ILE A 110 -0.97 3.97 26.01
N ALA A 111 -1.89 3.85 25.07
CA ALA A 111 -3.31 3.63 25.33
C ALA A 111 -3.54 2.35 26.15
N ARG A 112 -2.82 1.26 25.84
CA ARG A 112 -2.89 -0.01 26.55
C ARG A 112 -2.39 0.12 27.98
N GLU A 113 -1.31 0.83 28.26
CA GLU A 113 -0.84 1.05 29.63
C GLU A 113 -1.87 1.86 30.43
N MET A 114 -2.48 2.90 29.85
CA MET A 114 -3.58 3.65 30.50
C MET A 114 -4.80 2.77 30.79
N LEU A 115 -5.12 1.81 29.92
CA LEU A 115 -6.20 0.85 30.14
C LEU A 115 -5.90 -0.10 31.29
N ARG A 116 -4.65 -0.61 31.37
CA ARG A 116 -4.21 -1.56 32.40
C ARG A 116 -4.30 -1.00 33.82
N GLU A 117 -4.04 0.30 34.01
CA GLU A 117 -4.23 0.96 35.29
C GLU A 117 -5.69 0.89 35.78
N ASN A 118 -6.64 0.72 34.89
CA ASN A 118 -8.07 0.60 35.21
C ASN A 118 -8.59 -0.86 35.11
N GLY A 119 -7.69 -1.83 35.06
CA GLY A 119 -8.05 -3.26 34.98
C GLY A 119 -8.58 -3.72 33.62
N HIS A 120 -8.40 -2.90 32.58
CA HIS A 120 -8.70 -3.25 31.19
C HIS A 120 -7.41 -3.55 30.43
N ASP A 121 -7.53 -4.29 29.33
CA ASP A 121 -6.41 -4.54 28.44
C ASP A 121 -6.93 -4.69 27.00
N VAL A 122 -6.07 -4.47 26.01
CA VAL A 122 -6.39 -4.57 24.57
C VAL A 122 -5.24 -5.24 23.83
N THR A 123 -5.54 -6.13 22.88
CA THR A 123 -4.53 -6.74 22.00
C THR A 123 -4.05 -5.71 20.99
N VAL A 124 -2.73 -5.61 20.77
CA VAL A 124 -2.12 -4.69 19.80
C VAL A 124 -1.46 -5.49 18.68
N ILE A 125 -1.92 -5.27 17.47
CA ILE A 125 -1.37 -5.86 16.23
C ILE A 125 -0.78 -4.75 15.38
N THR A 126 0.41 -4.97 14.81
CA THR A 126 1.09 -3.96 14.00
C THR A 126 1.44 -4.51 12.63
N THR A 127 0.97 -3.85 11.56
CA THR A 127 1.40 -4.11 10.19
C THR A 127 2.44 -3.09 9.75
N LEU A 128 3.62 -3.57 9.34
CA LEU A 128 4.72 -2.80 8.82
C LEU A 128 4.55 -2.58 7.31
N HIS A 129 4.70 -1.34 6.85
CA HIS A 129 4.48 -0.95 5.45
C HIS A 129 5.74 -0.55 4.69
N GLY A 130 6.85 -0.34 5.39
CA GLY A 130 8.17 -0.12 4.81
C GLY A 130 8.80 1.22 5.15
N THR A 131 8.12 2.35 5.01
CA THR A 131 8.68 3.67 5.35
C THR A 131 9.13 3.73 6.82
N ASP A 132 8.37 3.11 7.72
CA ASP A 132 8.68 2.96 9.14
C ASP A 132 9.97 2.16 9.41
N ILE A 133 10.33 1.23 8.53
CA ILE A 133 11.51 0.38 8.67
C ILE A 133 12.69 0.92 7.86
N THR A 134 12.46 1.21 6.60
CA THR A 134 13.54 1.45 5.61
C THR A 134 13.95 2.91 5.48
N ILE A 135 13.19 3.84 6.01
CA ILE A 135 13.46 5.29 5.98
C ILE A 135 13.49 5.84 7.40
N VAL A 136 12.35 5.91 8.08
CA VAL A 136 12.25 6.48 9.44
C VAL A 136 13.01 5.62 10.44
N GLY A 137 12.93 4.31 10.31
CA GLY A 137 13.63 3.35 11.18
C GLY A 137 15.15 3.38 11.07
N GLN A 138 15.70 3.97 10.03
CA GLN A 138 17.15 4.17 9.87
C GLN A 138 17.66 5.46 10.54
N ASP A 139 16.75 6.38 10.89
CA ASP A 139 17.12 7.61 11.60
C ASP A 139 17.39 7.29 13.09
N PRO A 140 18.60 7.63 13.60
CA PRO A 140 18.95 7.38 15.01
C PRO A 140 17.97 7.99 16.02
N SER A 141 17.25 9.07 15.65
CA SER A 141 16.27 9.74 16.51
C SER A 141 15.01 8.90 16.70
N PHE A 142 14.67 8.04 15.74
CA PHE A 142 13.45 7.23 15.75
C PHE A 142 13.72 5.73 15.94
N HIS A 143 14.91 5.25 15.62
CA HIS A 143 15.25 3.83 15.68
C HIS A 143 14.89 3.15 17.02
N PRO A 144 15.25 3.71 18.22
CA PRO A 144 14.93 3.06 19.48
C PRO A 144 13.43 2.95 19.76
N ILE A 145 12.64 3.98 19.41
CA ILE A 145 11.20 3.97 19.66
C ILE A 145 10.46 3.05 18.70
N ILE A 146 10.92 2.94 17.45
CA ILE A 146 10.35 2.00 16.48
C ILE A 146 10.61 0.56 16.92
N LYS A 147 11.86 0.23 17.31
CA LYS A 147 12.20 -1.07 17.89
C LYS A 147 11.30 -1.39 19.08
N PHE A 148 11.18 -0.47 20.02
CA PHE A 148 10.32 -0.62 21.19
C PHE A 148 8.87 -0.91 20.80
N SER A 149 8.31 -0.15 19.86
CA SER A 149 6.91 -0.31 19.43
C SER A 149 6.66 -1.67 18.77
N ILE A 150 7.63 -2.15 17.97
CA ILE A 150 7.61 -3.49 17.38
C ILE A 150 7.60 -4.55 18.51
N GLU A 151 8.54 -4.47 19.45
CA GLU A 151 8.68 -5.44 20.57
C GLU A 151 7.48 -5.44 21.54
N LYS A 152 6.70 -4.36 21.58
CA LYS A 152 5.51 -4.22 22.44
C LYS A 152 4.21 -4.61 21.77
N SER A 153 4.21 -4.90 20.49
CA SER A 153 3.05 -5.44 19.79
C SER A 153 2.88 -6.94 20.07
N ASP A 154 1.64 -7.41 20.24
CA ASP A 154 1.33 -8.82 20.50
C ASP A 154 1.51 -9.67 19.24
N ARG A 155 1.26 -9.09 18.07
CA ARG A 155 1.53 -9.67 16.77
C ARG A 155 2.05 -8.59 15.83
N ILE A 156 2.95 -9.02 14.94
CA ILE A 156 3.56 -8.14 13.94
C ILE A 156 3.41 -8.80 12.58
N THR A 157 2.97 -8.01 11.59
CA THR A 157 2.97 -8.45 10.19
C THR A 157 3.80 -7.52 9.33
N ALA A 158 4.36 -8.04 8.25
CA ALA A 158 5.02 -7.28 7.21
C ALA A 158 4.37 -7.58 5.86
N VAL A 159 4.30 -6.57 4.99
CA VAL A 159 3.63 -6.68 3.69
C VAL A 159 4.41 -7.49 2.65
N SER A 160 5.65 -7.88 2.96
CA SER A 160 6.51 -8.70 2.10
C SER A 160 7.55 -9.45 2.92
N GLN A 161 8.09 -10.52 2.34
CA GLN A 161 9.23 -11.26 2.86
C GLN A 161 10.45 -10.32 3.01
N TYR A 162 10.71 -9.52 1.97
CA TYR A 162 11.76 -8.50 1.99
C TYR A 162 11.63 -7.58 3.21
N LEU A 163 10.45 -7.03 3.47
CA LEU A 163 10.26 -6.10 4.59
C LEU A 163 10.43 -6.80 5.95
N ARG A 164 9.99 -8.05 6.08
CA ARG A 164 10.26 -8.87 7.26
C ARG A 164 11.76 -9.00 7.50
N ASP A 165 12.53 -9.36 6.49
CA ASP A 165 13.97 -9.60 6.60
C ASP A 165 14.71 -8.28 6.90
N GLU A 166 14.32 -7.16 6.27
CA GLU A 166 14.81 -5.82 6.60
C GLU A 166 14.51 -5.43 8.07
N THR A 167 13.34 -5.82 8.59
CA THR A 167 12.98 -5.56 9.99
C THR A 167 13.92 -6.30 10.93
N PHE A 168 14.20 -7.58 10.69
CA PHE A 168 15.15 -8.34 11.49
C PHE A 168 16.57 -7.79 11.39
N TYR A 169 16.99 -7.41 10.19
CA TYR A 169 18.31 -6.82 9.97
C TYR A 169 18.48 -5.49 10.70
N ALA A 170 17.50 -4.58 10.60
CA ALA A 170 17.58 -3.25 11.17
C ALA A 170 17.49 -3.25 12.70
N PHE A 171 16.62 -4.07 13.28
CA PHE A 171 16.28 -3.98 14.71
C PHE A 171 16.82 -5.12 15.57
N GLY A 172 17.37 -6.19 14.97
CA GLY A 172 17.95 -7.30 15.73
C GLY A 172 16.96 -7.93 16.73
N CYS A 173 15.70 -8.02 16.34
CA CYS A 173 14.58 -8.38 17.21
C CYS A 173 14.58 -9.89 17.48
N ALA A 174 15.39 -10.34 18.44
CA ALA A 174 15.64 -11.77 18.73
C ALA A 174 14.41 -12.55 19.24
N GLY A 175 13.35 -11.87 19.63
CA GLY A 175 12.11 -12.48 20.17
C GLY A 175 10.87 -12.18 19.35
N CYS A 176 10.97 -11.40 18.26
CA CYS A 176 9.82 -11.03 17.45
C CYS A 176 9.51 -12.09 16.40
N SER A 177 8.27 -12.52 16.33
CA SER A 177 7.74 -13.23 15.17
C SER A 177 7.05 -12.23 14.26
N VAL A 178 7.59 -12.02 13.06
CA VAL A 178 6.97 -11.17 12.04
C VAL A 178 6.36 -12.07 10.98
N GLU A 179 5.02 -12.11 10.91
CA GLU A 179 4.31 -12.87 9.89
C GLU A 179 4.25 -12.07 8.59
N VAL A 180 4.44 -12.73 7.44
CA VAL A 180 4.26 -12.07 6.14
C VAL A 180 2.81 -12.20 5.72
N ILE A 181 2.08 -11.09 5.70
CA ILE A 181 0.74 -10.99 5.09
C ILE A 181 0.83 -9.92 4.01
N HIS A 182 0.81 -10.36 2.75
CA HIS A 182 0.93 -9.47 1.60
C HIS A 182 -0.22 -8.46 1.53
N ASN A 183 0.01 -7.33 0.88
CA ASN A 183 -1.08 -6.47 0.44
C ASN A 183 -1.94 -7.21 -0.60
N PHE A 184 -3.13 -6.71 -0.83
CA PHE A 184 -4.16 -7.34 -1.63
C PHE A 184 -4.81 -6.35 -2.60
N ILE A 185 -5.59 -6.91 -3.51
CA ILE A 185 -6.51 -6.17 -4.39
C ILE A 185 -7.89 -6.81 -4.34
N ASP A 186 -8.92 -5.99 -4.59
CA ASP A 186 -10.23 -6.50 -4.95
C ASP A 186 -10.24 -6.85 -6.45
N PRO A 187 -10.30 -8.16 -6.82
CA PRO A 187 -10.27 -8.58 -8.21
C PRO A 187 -11.44 -8.04 -9.04
N GLU A 188 -12.55 -7.70 -8.39
CA GLU A 188 -13.73 -7.13 -9.07
C GLU A 188 -13.50 -5.67 -9.46
N VAL A 189 -12.76 -4.91 -8.63
CA VAL A 189 -12.42 -3.52 -8.91
C VAL A 189 -11.41 -3.43 -10.06
N TYR A 190 -10.43 -4.35 -10.12
CA TYR A 190 -9.35 -4.31 -11.11
C TYR A 190 -9.61 -5.21 -12.33
N ASP A 191 -10.85 -5.67 -12.54
CA ASP A 191 -11.20 -6.42 -13.75
C ASP A 191 -11.31 -5.47 -14.96
N ARG A 192 -10.36 -5.61 -15.89
CA ARG A 192 -10.32 -4.82 -17.15
C ARG A 192 -11.64 -4.85 -17.92
N ALA A 193 -12.36 -5.99 -17.91
CA ALA A 193 -13.59 -6.15 -18.67
C ALA A 193 -14.75 -5.26 -18.17
N ARG A 194 -14.64 -4.69 -16.98
CA ARG A 194 -15.67 -3.82 -16.38
C ARG A 194 -15.59 -2.36 -16.85
N TYR A 195 -14.52 -1.98 -17.55
CA TYR A 195 -14.27 -0.59 -17.91
C TYR A 195 -14.20 -0.38 -19.42
N ALA A 196 -14.76 0.74 -19.87
CA ALA A 196 -14.53 1.21 -21.23
C ALA A 196 -13.05 1.60 -21.41
N PRO A 197 -12.47 1.38 -22.59
CA PRO A 197 -11.05 1.68 -22.83
C PRO A 197 -10.80 3.19 -23.05
N LEU A 198 -11.02 3.99 -22.03
CA LEU A 198 -11.02 5.46 -22.08
C LEU A 198 -9.79 6.08 -22.75
N LEU A 199 -8.58 5.59 -22.42
CA LEU A 199 -7.34 6.14 -23.01
C LEU A 199 -7.16 5.72 -24.47
N ARG A 200 -7.65 4.56 -24.87
CA ARG A 200 -7.55 4.09 -26.25
C ARG A 200 -8.39 4.91 -27.23
N GLU A 201 -9.51 5.47 -26.76
CA GLU A 201 -10.34 6.39 -27.56
C GLU A 201 -9.63 7.73 -27.77
N GLN A 202 -8.85 8.18 -26.79
CA GLN A 202 -8.08 9.43 -26.87
C GLN A 202 -6.74 9.28 -27.61
N MET A 203 -6.19 8.06 -27.65
CA MET A 203 -4.87 7.72 -28.22
C MET A 203 -5.00 6.60 -29.26
N PRO A 204 -5.76 6.82 -30.37
CA PRO A 204 -6.08 5.75 -31.30
C PRO A 204 -4.82 5.23 -32.03
N GLY A 205 -4.69 3.90 -32.10
CA GLY A 205 -3.57 3.22 -32.76
C GLY A 205 -2.22 3.30 -32.03
N ARG A 206 -2.18 3.80 -30.79
CA ARG A 206 -0.96 3.91 -30.00
C ARG A 206 -1.02 2.97 -28.78
N ARG A 207 0.13 2.50 -28.33
CA ARG A 207 0.26 1.77 -27.06
C ARG A 207 0.23 2.75 -25.90
N VAL A 208 -0.35 2.34 -24.77
CA VAL A 208 -0.43 3.15 -23.56
C VAL A 208 0.48 2.57 -22.49
N LEU A 209 1.54 3.29 -22.15
CA LEU A 209 2.39 3.01 -21.01
C LEU A 209 1.89 3.84 -19.82
N MET A 210 1.92 3.27 -18.61
CA MET A 210 1.40 3.94 -17.44
C MET A 210 2.34 3.85 -16.25
N HIS A 211 2.34 4.90 -15.42
CA HIS A 211 3.01 4.95 -14.12
C HIS A 211 2.07 5.56 -13.09
N VAL A 212 2.03 4.99 -11.88
CA VAL A 212 1.22 5.52 -10.77
C VAL A 212 2.10 5.60 -9.52
N SER A 213 2.30 6.81 -8.99
CA SER A 213 3.04 6.98 -7.72
C SER A 213 2.83 8.37 -7.11
N ASN A 214 3.44 8.61 -5.94
CA ASN A 214 3.50 9.90 -5.27
C ASN A 214 4.73 10.76 -5.65
N PHE A 215 5.35 10.49 -6.77
CA PHE A 215 6.50 11.20 -7.38
C PHE A 215 7.59 11.63 -6.39
N ARG A 216 7.92 10.74 -5.43
CA ARG A 216 9.06 10.91 -4.52
C ARG A 216 10.36 10.44 -5.18
N PRO A 217 11.56 10.88 -4.70
CA PRO A 217 12.85 10.49 -5.28
C PRO A 217 13.03 8.99 -5.48
N VAL A 218 12.60 8.18 -4.51
CA VAL A 218 12.65 6.72 -4.56
C VAL A 218 11.88 6.10 -5.74
N LYS A 219 10.92 6.83 -6.33
CA LYS A 219 10.12 6.37 -7.48
C LYS A 219 10.79 6.59 -8.84
N ARG A 220 11.90 7.37 -8.87
CA ARG A 220 12.73 7.59 -10.06
C ARG A 220 11.90 7.96 -11.31
N VAL A 221 10.97 8.91 -11.15
CA VAL A 221 10.02 9.30 -12.22
C VAL A 221 10.71 9.82 -13.48
N ARG A 222 11.95 10.34 -13.39
CA ARG A 222 12.76 10.68 -14.57
C ARG A 222 13.11 9.44 -15.39
N ASP A 223 13.41 8.31 -14.73
CA ASP A 223 13.73 7.07 -15.42
C ASP A 223 12.49 6.46 -16.10
N VAL A 224 11.29 6.69 -15.55
CA VAL A 224 10.02 6.36 -16.26
C VAL A 224 9.99 7.05 -17.61
N VAL A 225 10.28 8.37 -17.65
CA VAL A 225 10.30 9.15 -18.90
C VAL A 225 11.41 8.70 -19.85
N ARG A 226 12.61 8.35 -19.32
CA ARG A 226 13.72 7.84 -20.11
C ARG A 226 13.41 6.51 -20.78
N VAL A 227 12.90 5.54 -20.02
CA VAL A 227 12.46 4.24 -20.56
C VAL A 227 11.40 4.45 -21.64
N PHE A 228 10.42 5.31 -21.37
CA PHE A 228 9.39 5.65 -22.35
C PHE A 228 9.98 6.27 -23.63
N ALA A 229 10.93 7.20 -23.51
CA ALA A 229 11.55 7.84 -24.67
C ALA A 229 12.27 6.82 -25.58
N GLU A 230 12.95 5.82 -25.00
CA GLU A 230 13.58 4.75 -25.78
C GLU A 230 12.51 3.87 -26.49
N VAL A 231 11.42 3.53 -25.79
CA VAL A 231 10.32 2.76 -26.40
C VAL A 231 9.63 3.53 -27.53
N LEU A 232 9.42 4.85 -27.36
CA LEU A 232 8.74 5.69 -28.36
C LEU A 232 9.49 5.77 -29.69
N ARG A 233 10.81 5.57 -29.70
CA ARG A 233 11.62 5.55 -30.94
C ARG A 233 11.26 4.39 -31.87
N GLU A 234 10.83 3.27 -31.28
CA GLU A 234 10.59 2.02 -32.03
C GLU A 234 9.09 1.71 -32.18
N THR A 235 8.25 2.21 -31.27
CA THR A 235 6.81 1.88 -31.24
C THR A 235 5.97 3.10 -30.90
N PRO A 236 4.94 3.43 -31.69
CA PRO A 236 4.02 4.53 -31.37
C PRO A 236 3.32 4.27 -30.03
N CYS A 237 3.63 5.10 -29.04
CA CYS A 237 3.05 4.97 -27.70
C CYS A 237 2.89 6.33 -27.02
N ASP A 238 2.10 6.36 -25.96
CA ASP A 238 1.93 7.49 -25.05
C ASP A 238 2.16 7.04 -23.61
N LEU A 239 2.67 7.94 -22.77
CA LEU A 239 2.91 7.71 -21.36
C LEU A 239 1.90 8.50 -20.52
N VAL A 240 1.20 7.81 -19.61
CA VAL A 240 0.31 8.43 -18.63
C VAL A 240 0.90 8.30 -17.23
N MET A 241 1.29 9.43 -16.64
CA MET A 241 1.91 9.53 -15.32
C MET A 241 0.89 10.02 -14.31
N VAL A 242 0.25 9.09 -13.60
CA VAL A 242 -0.77 9.38 -12.58
C VAL A 242 -0.12 9.61 -11.23
N GLY A 243 -0.53 10.67 -10.58
CA GLY A 243 -0.05 11.07 -9.27
C GLY A 243 0.53 12.48 -9.25
N ASP A 244 1.14 12.80 -8.13
CA ASP A 244 1.76 14.10 -7.90
C ASP A 244 2.81 13.99 -6.80
N GLY A 245 3.74 14.95 -6.73
CA GLY A 245 4.76 14.96 -5.70
C GLY A 245 5.97 15.83 -6.06
N PRO A 246 6.99 15.84 -5.19
CA PRO A 246 8.11 16.79 -5.32
C PRO A 246 8.90 16.66 -6.62
N GLN A 247 8.91 15.49 -7.26
CA GLN A 247 9.64 15.28 -8.53
C GLN A 247 8.77 15.40 -9.79
N ARG A 248 7.54 15.91 -9.71
CA ARG A 248 6.72 16.13 -10.91
C ARG A 248 7.41 17.05 -11.91
N GLY A 249 7.90 18.22 -11.46
CA GLY A 249 8.61 19.15 -12.33
C GLY A 249 9.91 18.57 -12.92
N ASP A 250 10.55 17.62 -12.22
CA ASP A 250 11.72 16.91 -12.77
C ASP A 250 11.33 15.99 -13.94
N ALA A 251 10.22 15.28 -13.83
CA ALA A 251 9.70 14.43 -14.91
C ALA A 251 9.25 15.25 -16.13
N GLU A 252 8.59 16.39 -15.91
CA GLU A 252 8.19 17.32 -16.97
C GLU A 252 9.42 17.87 -17.72
N ARG A 253 10.44 18.35 -17.01
CA ARG A 253 11.71 18.82 -17.63
C ARG A 253 12.47 17.71 -18.34
N GLU A 254 12.45 16.48 -17.83
CA GLU A 254 13.05 15.34 -18.52
C GLU A 254 12.36 15.05 -19.86
N ALA A 255 11.00 15.11 -19.89
CA ALA A 255 10.22 14.94 -21.09
C ALA A 255 10.53 16.03 -22.14
N GLU A 256 10.67 17.28 -21.70
CA GLU A 256 11.09 18.40 -22.56
C GLU A 256 12.49 18.18 -23.12
N SER A 257 13.46 17.82 -22.27
CA SER A 257 14.86 17.63 -22.69
C SER A 257 15.05 16.50 -23.70
N LEU A 258 14.20 15.46 -23.63
CA LEU A 258 14.18 14.33 -24.56
C LEU A 258 13.29 14.56 -25.78
N GLY A 259 12.56 15.69 -25.85
CA GLY A 259 11.68 16.03 -26.96
C GLY A 259 10.41 15.18 -27.04
N VAL A 260 9.95 14.58 -25.93
CA VAL A 260 8.81 13.66 -25.90
C VAL A 260 7.57 14.22 -25.20
N SER A 261 7.57 15.49 -24.80
CA SER A 261 6.49 16.11 -24.00
C SER A 261 5.11 15.97 -24.64
N ALA A 262 5.02 15.95 -25.99
CA ALA A 262 3.74 15.80 -26.69
C ALA A 262 3.07 14.43 -26.46
N HIS A 263 3.82 13.46 -25.93
CA HIS A 263 3.40 12.08 -25.70
C HIS A 263 3.43 11.68 -24.21
N VAL A 264 3.64 12.64 -23.29
CA VAL A 264 3.65 12.39 -21.85
C VAL A 264 2.53 13.19 -21.19
N HIS A 265 1.60 12.49 -20.54
CA HIS A 265 0.40 13.07 -19.95
C HIS A 265 0.46 13.01 -18.44
N PHE A 266 0.21 14.13 -17.76
CA PHE A 266 0.23 14.26 -16.30
C PHE A 266 -1.18 14.62 -15.77
N PRO A 267 -2.10 13.69 -15.61
CA PRO A 267 -3.47 13.97 -15.17
C PRO A 267 -3.56 14.37 -13.69
N GLY A 268 -2.47 14.28 -12.93
CA GLY A 268 -2.47 14.55 -11.49
C GLY A 268 -2.94 13.36 -10.66
N LYS A 269 -3.41 13.64 -9.44
CA LYS A 269 -3.94 12.62 -8.53
C LYS A 269 -5.31 12.16 -9.00
N ILE A 270 -5.51 10.85 -9.06
CA ILE A 270 -6.78 10.22 -9.45
C ILE A 270 -7.14 9.18 -8.40
N ASP A 271 -8.37 9.25 -7.90
CA ASP A 271 -8.85 8.40 -6.81
C ASP A 271 -9.05 6.95 -7.25
N ALA A 272 -9.60 6.75 -8.43
CA ALA A 272 -9.84 5.43 -9.02
C ALA A 272 -8.94 5.22 -10.24
N VAL A 273 -7.83 4.48 -10.06
CA VAL A 273 -6.88 4.21 -11.15
C VAL A 273 -7.29 3.04 -12.03
N ALA A 274 -8.17 2.15 -11.56
CA ALA A 274 -8.58 0.95 -12.29
C ALA A 274 -9.14 1.23 -13.70
N PRO A 275 -9.99 2.26 -13.94
CA PRO A 275 -10.46 2.59 -15.30
C PRO A 275 -9.33 2.99 -16.26
N LEU A 276 -8.27 3.62 -15.77
CA LEU A 276 -7.11 3.98 -16.58
C LEU A 276 -6.23 2.77 -16.84
N LEU A 277 -5.94 1.96 -15.81
CA LEU A 277 -5.19 0.71 -15.92
C LEU A 277 -5.85 -0.25 -16.92
N ALA A 278 -7.17 -0.29 -16.99
CA ALA A 278 -7.90 -1.09 -17.97
C ALA A 278 -7.55 -0.75 -19.43
N SER A 279 -7.06 0.46 -19.70
CA SER A 279 -6.62 0.91 -21.02
C SER A 279 -5.12 0.74 -21.28
N ALA A 280 -4.31 0.48 -20.24
CA ALA A 280 -2.86 0.42 -20.34
C ALA A 280 -2.37 -0.89 -20.97
N ASP A 281 -1.25 -0.80 -21.69
CA ASP A 281 -0.54 -1.94 -22.28
C ASP A 281 0.64 -2.41 -21.40
N LEU A 282 1.36 -1.47 -20.78
CA LEU A 282 2.46 -1.75 -19.86
C LEU A 282 2.44 -0.77 -18.69
N PHE A 283 2.96 -1.24 -17.55
CA PHE A 283 3.15 -0.43 -16.36
C PHE A 283 4.65 -0.28 -16.05
N LEU A 284 5.13 0.97 -15.92
CA LEU A 284 6.53 1.27 -15.65
C LEU A 284 6.73 1.57 -14.16
N LEU A 285 7.61 0.83 -13.48
CA LEU A 285 7.93 1.03 -12.06
C LEU A 285 9.45 0.89 -11.78
N PRO A 286 10.29 1.83 -12.27
CA PRO A 286 11.73 1.80 -12.08
C PRO A 286 12.17 2.26 -10.67
N SER A 287 11.35 2.04 -9.66
CA SER A 287 11.62 2.46 -8.29
C SER A 287 12.94 1.90 -7.76
N GLU A 288 13.67 2.74 -7.03
CA GLU A 288 14.91 2.34 -6.36
C GLU A 288 14.64 1.39 -5.19
N LYS A 289 13.49 1.54 -4.53
CA LYS A 289 13.07 0.71 -3.41
C LYS A 289 11.54 0.60 -3.36
N GLU A 290 11.05 -0.62 -3.25
CA GLU A 290 9.64 -0.93 -3.04
C GLU A 290 9.49 -1.88 -1.86
N SER A 291 8.62 -1.53 -0.91
CA SER A 291 8.34 -2.47 0.21
C SER A 291 7.49 -3.64 -0.22
N PHE A 292 6.63 -3.43 -1.23
CA PHE A 292 5.77 -4.45 -1.83
C PHE A 292 5.52 -4.16 -3.32
N GLY A 293 5.07 -2.95 -3.66
CA GLY A 293 4.70 -2.58 -5.03
C GLY A 293 3.19 -2.66 -5.28
N LEU A 294 2.37 -2.03 -4.42
CA LEU A 294 0.90 -2.08 -4.56
C LEU A 294 0.43 -1.60 -5.94
N SER A 295 1.01 -0.53 -6.50
CA SER A 295 0.64 -0.05 -7.84
C SER A 295 1.00 -1.04 -8.96
N ALA A 296 2.07 -1.84 -8.77
CA ALA A 296 2.36 -2.95 -9.68
C ALA A 296 1.31 -4.06 -9.54
N LEU A 297 0.89 -4.41 -8.31
CA LEU A 297 -0.17 -5.37 -8.10
C LEU A 297 -1.50 -4.93 -8.73
N GLU A 298 -1.88 -3.66 -8.59
CA GLU A 298 -3.06 -3.06 -9.22
C GLU A 298 -2.99 -3.17 -10.77
N ALA A 299 -1.81 -2.92 -11.34
CA ALA A 299 -1.56 -3.10 -12.77
C ALA A 299 -1.70 -4.56 -13.20
N LEU A 300 -1.04 -5.50 -12.49
CA LEU A 300 -1.15 -6.93 -12.77
C LEU A 300 -2.60 -7.41 -12.71
N ALA A 301 -3.34 -7.01 -11.68
CA ALA A 301 -4.75 -7.38 -11.52
C ALA A 301 -5.62 -6.89 -12.69
N SER A 302 -5.26 -5.73 -13.27
CA SER A 302 -5.87 -5.20 -14.49
C SER A 302 -5.34 -5.85 -15.78
N GLY A 303 -4.52 -6.91 -15.69
CA GLY A 303 -3.92 -7.56 -16.83
C GLY A 303 -2.86 -6.70 -17.55
N VAL A 304 -2.14 -5.86 -16.82
CA VAL A 304 -1.09 -4.99 -17.35
C VAL A 304 0.28 -5.48 -16.90
N PRO A 305 1.13 -6.00 -17.79
CA PRO A 305 2.48 -6.45 -17.45
C PRO A 305 3.34 -5.28 -16.94
N VAL A 306 4.22 -5.59 -15.98
CA VAL A 306 5.05 -4.60 -15.30
C VAL A 306 6.49 -4.63 -15.80
N ILE A 307 7.04 -3.47 -16.11
CA ILE A 307 8.48 -3.27 -16.32
C ILE A 307 9.00 -2.52 -15.08
N GLY A 308 9.88 -3.15 -14.32
CA GLY A 308 10.30 -2.58 -13.04
C GLY A 308 11.72 -2.96 -12.62
N CYS A 309 12.09 -2.57 -11.41
CA CYS A 309 13.39 -2.93 -10.82
C CYS A 309 13.30 -4.20 -9.97
N ALA A 310 14.30 -5.07 -10.05
CA ALA A 310 14.45 -6.25 -9.20
C ALA A 310 14.89 -5.85 -7.77
N THR A 311 14.06 -5.06 -7.07
CA THR A 311 14.41 -4.49 -5.77
C THR A 311 13.27 -4.58 -4.76
N GLY A 312 13.63 -4.73 -3.50
CA GLY A 312 12.67 -4.78 -2.39
C GLY A 312 11.70 -5.93 -2.50
N GLY A 313 10.43 -5.65 -2.22
CA GLY A 313 9.33 -6.61 -2.33
C GLY A 313 8.74 -6.75 -3.75
N LEU A 314 9.21 -5.99 -4.74
CA LEU A 314 8.66 -6.06 -6.10
C LEU A 314 8.82 -7.45 -6.76
N PRO A 315 9.94 -8.20 -6.58
CA PRO A 315 10.07 -9.56 -7.08
C PRO A 315 9.09 -10.58 -6.45
N GLU A 316 8.48 -10.26 -5.33
CA GLU A 316 7.43 -11.08 -4.73
C GLU A 316 6.08 -10.90 -5.44
N VAL A 317 5.88 -9.76 -6.10
CA VAL A 317 4.65 -9.40 -6.82
C VAL A 317 4.77 -9.76 -8.30
N VAL A 318 5.86 -9.35 -8.95
CA VAL A 318 6.10 -9.53 -10.38
C VAL A 318 6.97 -10.77 -10.61
N ARG A 319 6.48 -11.70 -11.44
CA ARG A 319 7.27 -12.86 -11.91
C ARG A 319 8.06 -12.46 -13.16
N ASP A 320 9.39 -12.35 -13.01
CA ASP A 320 10.26 -11.96 -14.13
C ASP A 320 10.13 -12.93 -15.32
N GLY A 321 9.94 -12.37 -16.51
CA GLY A 321 9.72 -13.12 -17.75
C GLY A 321 8.30 -13.69 -17.95
N GLU A 322 7.42 -13.62 -16.93
CA GLU A 322 6.05 -14.15 -16.97
C GLU A 322 5.00 -13.04 -16.91
N THR A 323 4.93 -12.31 -15.77
CA THR A 323 3.96 -11.24 -15.54
C THR A 323 4.57 -9.86 -15.72
N GLY A 324 5.84 -9.78 -16.00
CA GLY A 324 6.58 -8.55 -16.24
C GLY A 324 8.06 -8.82 -16.48
N ILE A 325 8.83 -7.76 -16.51
CA ILE A 325 10.28 -7.83 -16.70
C ILE A 325 10.95 -6.99 -15.62
N LEU A 326 11.86 -7.60 -14.87
CA LEU A 326 12.61 -6.95 -13.82
C LEU A 326 14.07 -6.75 -14.23
N ARG A 327 14.62 -5.56 -13.97
CA ARG A 327 16.00 -5.18 -14.27
C ARG A 327 16.64 -4.51 -13.07
N ASP A 328 17.93 -4.30 -13.12
CA ASP A 328 18.64 -3.55 -12.09
C ASP A 328 18.19 -2.08 -12.06
N VAL A 329 18.32 -1.43 -10.91
CA VAL A 329 18.00 -0.02 -10.74
C VAL A 329 18.87 0.83 -11.68
N GLY A 330 18.22 1.62 -12.55
CA GLY A 330 18.91 2.48 -13.51
C GLY A 330 19.26 1.80 -14.84
N ASP A 331 18.94 0.54 -15.06
CA ASP A 331 19.07 -0.14 -16.36
C ASP A 331 17.96 0.27 -17.32
N ILE A 332 18.03 1.51 -17.81
CA ILE A 332 17.04 2.10 -18.74
C ILE A 332 16.94 1.27 -20.02
N ASP A 333 18.09 0.91 -20.61
CA ASP A 333 18.16 0.17 -21.86
C ASP A 333 17.55 -1.24 -21.72
N GLY A 334 17.86 -1.92 -20.61
CA GLY A 334 17.28 -3.24 -20.34
C GLY A 334 15.78 -3.20 -20.12
N MET A 335 15.27 -2.16 -19.44
CA MET A 335 13.83 -1.95 -19.26
C MET A 335 13.15 -1.63 -20.59
N ALA A 336 13.73 -0.73 -21.41
CA ALA A 336 13.18 -0.38 -22.71
C ALA A 336 13.14 -1.59 -23.67
N ARG A 337 14.22 -2.38 -23.75
CA ARG A 337 14.24 -3.64 -24.51
C ARG A 337 13.15 -4.59 -24.05
N GLY A 338 13.02 -4.80 -22.73
CA GLY A 338 11.98 -5.64 -22.15
C GLY A 338 10.55 -5.16 -22.48
N ALA A 339 10.32 -3.84 -22.49
CA ALA A 339 9.07 -3.25 -22.91
C ALA A 339 8.77 -3.51 -24.40
N LEU A 340 9.77 -3.31 -25.27
CA LEU A 340 9.65 -3.56 -26.72
C LEU A 340 9.41 -5.04 -27.01
N ASP A 341 10.08 -5.95 -26.33
CA ASP A 341 9.89 -7.41 -26.45
C ASP A 341 8.43 -7.84 -26.20
N LEU A 342 7.70 -7.12 -25.32
CA LEU A 342 6.29 -7.36 -25.07
C LEU A 342 5.39 -6.62 -26.06
N LEU A 343 5.68 -5.36 -26.37
CA LEU A 343 4.80 -4.52 -27.19
C LEU A 343 4.82 -4.88 -28.68
N CYS A 344 5.94 -5.39 -29.20
CA CYS A 344 6.10 -5.76 -30.61
C CYS A 344 5.61 -7.18 -30.92
N ASP A 345 5.32 -8.01 -29.91
CA ASP A 345 4.75 -9.35 -30.05
C ASP A 345 3.38 -9.41 -29.37
N GLU A 346 2.33 -9.28 -30.16
CA GLU A 346 0.94 -9.24 -29.68
C GLU A 346 0.53 -10.54 -28.95
N ASP A 347 0.99 -11.70 -29.41
CA ASP A 347 0.65 -12.99 -28.78
C ASP A 347 1.36 -13.16 -27.44
N ARG A 348 2.62 -12.73 -27.36
CA ARG A 348 3.38 -12.68 -26.11
C ARG A 348 2.73 -11.72 -25.11
N TRP A 349 2.35 -10.51 -25.58
CA TRP A 349 1.66 -9.55 -24.75
C TRP A 349 0.33 -10.09 -24.21
N ARG A 350 -0.52 -10.69 -25.05
CA ARG A 350 -1.81 -11.27 -24.64
C ARG A 350 -1.62 -12.38 -23.59
N LYS A 351 -0.63 -13.24 -23.80
CA LYS A 351 -0.29 -14.30 -22.84
C LYS A 351 0.13 -13.72 -21.50
N ALA A 352 1.04 -12.76 -21.48
CA ALA A 352 1.49 -12.09 -20.27
C ALA A 352 0.32 -11.36 -19.58
N SER A 353 -0.51 -10.63 -20.33
CA SER A 353 -1.69 -9.92 -19.81
C SER A 353 -2.68 -10.86 -19.13
N SER A 354 -3.01 -11.98 -19.74
CA SER A 354 -3.89 -12.99 -19.15
C SER A 354 -3.29 -13.61 -17.87
N LEU A 355 -1.99 -13.89 -17.90
CA LEU A 355 -1.29 -14.44 -16.73
C LEU A 355 -1.21 -13.44 -15.58
N CYS A 356 -1.01 -12.13 -15.84
CA CYS A 356 -1.00 -11.08 -14.84
C CYS A 356 -2.29 -11.08 -14.00
N ALA A 357 -3.44 -11.03 -14.67
CA ALA A 357 -4.74 -11.00 -13.97
C ALA A 357 -4.99 -12.29 -13.17
N THR A 358 -4.67 -13.44 -13.75
CA THR A 358 -4.85 -14.75 -13.10
C THR A 358 -3.95 -14.92 -11.89
N ASP A 359 -2.68 -14.57 -12.00
CA ASP A 359 -1.69 -14.68 -10.92
C ASP A 359 -1.98 -13.72 -9.76
N ALA A 360 -2.30 -12.45 -10.08
CA ALA A 360 -2.68 -11.45 -9.07
C ALA A 360 -3.92 -11.91 -8.27
N ARG A 361 -4.96 -12.39 -8.96
CA ARG A 361 -6.17 -12.91 -8.33
C ARG A 361 -5.89 -14.14 -7.45
N ALA A 362 -5.06 -15.06 -7.89
CA ALA A 362 -4.76 -16.28 -7.17
C ALA A 362 -3.94 -16.03 -5.88
N ARG A 363 -2.99 -15.09 -5.92
CA ARG A 363 -2.05 -14.88 -4.82
C ARG A 363 -2.43 -13.74 -3.87
N PHE A 364 -3.15 -12.74 -4.36
CA PHE A 364 -3.33 -11.47 -3.65
C PHE A 364 -4.79 -11.01 -3.60
N SER A 365 -5.76 -11.92 -3.73
CA SER A 365 -7.17 -11.55 -3.62
C SER A 365 -7.52 -11.07 -2.21
N LEU A 366 -8.33 -10.02 -2.14
CA LEU A 366 -8.87 -9.45 -0.90
C LEU A 366 -9.41 -10.54 0.03
N ASP A 367 -10.24 -11.45 -0.48
CA ASP A 367 -10.90 -12.48 0.32
C ASP A 367 -9.89 -13.42 1.01
N ALA A 368 -8.88 -13.92 0.28
CA ALA A 368 -7.85 -14.79 0.82
C ALA A 368 -6.98 -14.10 1.88
N ILE A 369 -6.62 -12.82 1.66
CA ILE A 369 -5.76 -12.09 2.58
C ILE A 369 -6.54 -11.65 3.83
N VAL A 370 -7.79 -11.23 3.70
CA VAL A 370 -8.66 -10.90 4.85
C VAL A 370 -8.84 -12.12 5.75
N SER A 371 -9.05 -13.33 5.19
CA SER A 371 -9.13 -14.56 5.98
C SER A 371 -7.84 -14.85 6.78
N ARG A 372 -6.67 -14.45 6.27
CA ARG A 372 -5.42 -14.56 7.03
C ARG A 372 -5.36 -13.57 8.21
N TYR A 373 -5.87 -12.35 8.03
CA TYR A 373 -5.96 -11.38 9.12
C TYR A 373 -6.97 -11.83 10.18
N GLU A 374 -8.13 -12.39 9.80
CA GLU A 374 -9.08 -12.97 10.74
C GLU A 374 -8.45 -14.08 11.58
N ALA A 375 -7.75 -15.01 10.94
CA ALA A 375 -7.03 -16.08 11.64
C ALA A 375 -5.97 -15.53 12.61
N LEU A 376 -5.21 -14.49 12.19
CA LEU A 376 -4.23 -13.81 13.04
C LEU A 376 -4.89 -13.16 14.26
N TYR A 377 -6.05 -12.51 14.07
CA TYR A 377 -6.78 -11.85 15.17
C TYR A 377 -7.28 -12.86 16.20
N LEU A 378 -7.89 -13.95 15.74
CA LEU A 378 -8.39 -15.00 16.64
C LEU A 378 -7.24 -15.67 17.42
N ASP A 379 -6.12 -16.03 16.76
CA ASP A 379 -4.93 -16.57 17.43
C ASP A 379 -4.34 -15.60 18.45
N ALA A 380 -4.35 -14.29 18.15
CA ALA A 380 -3.86 -13.27 19.08
C ALA A 380 -4.74 -13.12 20.32
N LEU A 381 -6.05 -13.23 20.15
CA LEU A 381 -7.01 -13.13 21.25
C LEU A 381 -7.04 -14.40 22.12
N GLU A 382 -6.91 -15.60 21.53
CA GLU A 382 -6.84 -16.86 22.28
C GLU A 382 -5.60 -16.97 23.18
N LYS A 383 -4.43 -16.52 22.71
CA LYS A 383 -3.18 -16.57 23.48
C LYS A 383 -3.12 -15.56 24.62
N ARG A 384 -4.08 -14.67 24.71
CA ARG A 384 -4.23 -13.70 25.77
C ARG A 384 -5.08 -14.21 26.95
N THR A 385 -5.99 -15.15 26.69
CA THR A 385 -6.81 -15.82 27.72
C THR A 385 -6.03 -16.89 28.43
#